data_ef17e36bfdf20dfcf6afe9794b4f26bf
#
_entry.id   ef17e36bfdf20dfcf6afe9794b4f26bf
#
_cell.length_a   1.000
_cell.length_b   1.000
_cell.length_c   1.000
_cell.angle_alpha   90.00
_cell.angle_beta   90.00
_cell.angle_gamma   90.00
#
_symmetry.space_group_name_H-M   'P 1'
#
loop_
_entity.id
_entity.type
_entity.pdbx_description
1 polymer ?
#
loop_
_entity_poly.entity_id
_entity_poly.type
_entity_poly.pdbx_seq_one_letter_code
_entity_poly.pdbx_strand_id
1 'polypeptide(L)'
;MNKISNFQFPIFKKAESKNGGFTIIETLVAISIFTVSILGIIVATSFGISDSTYVKNRLTATYLAQEGLELVHNVRDSQSLYADSNGWDHFLSSLSSCLPTGTSSGCDIDPRADLFGGPISFSGTPVPVASCPISGCSLVYNQNNGFYERSANSQATFKRYVTIGGSNPLWINYNPEGEVSVVSTVTFTYGDKVGTVSMSENLLNWIDPVGSSN
;
A
#
# COMPACT_ATOMS: atom_id res chain seq x y z
N MET A 1 0.41 25.62 -83.64
CA MET A 1 0.28 24.17 -83.85
C MET A 1 0.75 23.49 -82.55
N ASN A 2 -0.17 23.15 -81.66
CA ASN A 2 0.13 22.52 -80.34
C ASN A 2 -0.12 21.02 -80.45
N LYS A 3 0.93 20.25 -80.26
CA LYS A 3 0.93 18.80 -80.27
C LYS A 3 0.49 18.30 -78.87
N ILE A 4 -0.76 17.84 -78.79
CA ILE A 4 -1.27 17.23 -77.59
C ILE A 4 -0.72 15.78 -77.49
N SER A 5 0.15 15.50 -76.60
CA SER A 5 0.65 14.15 -76.34
C SER A 5 -0.40 13.36 -75.56
N ASN A 6 -0.92 12.31 -76.19
CA ASN A 6 -1.83 11.37 -75.59
C ASN A 6 -1.08 10.56 -74.51
N PHE A 7 -1.34 10.88 -73.27
CA PHE A 7 -0.86 10.10 -72.13
C PHE A 7 -1.81 8.90 -71.96
N GLN A 8 -1.40 7.71 -72.38
CA GLN A 8 -2.14 6.45 -72.15
C GLN A 8 -1.77 5.90 -70.80
N PHE A 9 -2.74 5.84 -69.89
CA PHE A 9 -2.59 5.10 -68.64
C PHE A 9 -2.45 3.62 -68.92
N PRO A 10 -1.50 2.90 -68.29
CA PRO A 10 -1.41 1.46 -68.43
C PRO A 10 -2.66 0.81 -67.84
N ILE A 11 -3.40 0.13 -68.71
CA ILE A 11 -4.55 -0.68 -68.31
C ILE A 11 -4.00 -1.85 -67.48
N PHE A 12 -4.27 -1.82 -66.15
CA PHE A 12 -4.01 -2.95 -65.28
C PHE A 12 -4.74 -4.18 -65.85
N LYS A 13 -4.01 -5.13 -66.39
CA LYS A 13 -4.56 -6.43 -66.75
C LYS A 13 -5.13 -7.07 -65.48
N LYS A 14 -6.44 -7.26 -65.43
CA LYS A 14 -7.15 -8.01 -64.38
C LYS A 14 -6.50 -9.37 -64.35
N ALA A 15 -5.83 -9.66 -63.22
CA ALA A 15 -5.28 -10.99 -62.97
C ALA A 15 -6.44 -11.97 -62.94
N GLU A 16 -6.43 -12.94 -63.83
CA GLU A 16 -7.38 -14.04 -63.83
C GLU A 16 -7.23 -14.78 -62.49
N SER A 17 -8.25 -14.68 -61.65
CA SER A 17 -8.33 -15.42 -60.39
C SER A 17 -8.46 -16.91 -60.73
N LYS A 18 -7.34 -17.62 -60.65
CA LYS A 18 -7.38 -19.09 -60.60
C LYS A 18 -8.02 -19.44 -59.23
N ASN A 19 -9.23 -20.00 -59.32
CA ASN A 19 -9.92 -20.59 -58.14
C ASN A 19 -9.14 -21.83 -57.71
N GLY A 20 -8.07 -21.66 -56.96
CA GLY A 20 -7.38 -22.73 -56.24
C GLY A 20 -8.14 -23.03 -54.97
N GLY A 21 -8.68 -24.23 -54.81
CA GLY A 21 -9.23 -24.67 -53.54
C GLY A 21 -8.09 -24.90 -52.52
N PHE A 22 -8.38 -24.66 -51.24
CA PHE A 22 -7.45 -24.96 -50.16
C PHE A 22 -7.20 -26.48 -50.04
N THR A 23 -5.96 -26.83 -49.87
CA THR A 23 -5.60 -28.22 -49.60
C THR A 23 -5.85 -28.57 -48.14
N ILE A 24 -6.15 -29.85 -47.84
CA ILE A 24 -6.38 -30.32 -46.46
C ILE A 24 -5.16 -30.05 -45.59
N ILE A 25 -3.95 -30.15 -46.12
CA ILE A 25 -2.73 -29.87 -45.37
C ILE A 25 -2.60 -28.39 -45.00
N GLU A 26 -3.03 -27.50 -45.88
CA GLU A 26 -2.97 -26.05 -45.64
C GLU A 26 -3.94 -25.64 -44.53
N THR A 27 -5.15 -26.20 -44.51
CA THR A 27 -6.11 -25.97 -43.41
C THR A 27 -5.62 -26.55 -42.07
N LEU A 28 -4.97 -27.72 -42.09
CA LEU A 28 -4.37 -28.30 -40.88
C LEU A 28 -3.25 -27.42 -40.29
N VAL A 29 -2.35 -26.95 -41.16
CA VAL A 29 -1.28 -26.03 -40.74
C VAL A 29 -1.85 -24.69 -40.22
N ALA A 30 -2.82 -24.12 -40.92
CA ALA A 30 -3.47 -22.88 -40.50
C ALA A 30 -4.12 -23.01 -39.12
N ILE A 31 -4.88 -24.08 -38.85
CA ILE A 31 -5.51 -24.33 -37.55
C ILE A 31 -4.45 -24.51 -36.46
N SER A 32 -3.37 -25.25 -36.75
CA SER A 32 -2.30 -25.46 -35.75
C SER A 32 -1.62 -24.18 -35.34
N ILE A 33 -1.29 -23.31 -36.26
CA ILE A 33 -0.69 -21.99 -35.97
C ILE A 33 -1.69 -21.12 -35.21
N PHE A 34 -2.95 -21.12 -35.61
CA PHE A 34 -4.00 -20.35 -34.95
C PHE A 34 -4.22 -20.77 -33.50
N THR A 35 -4.28 -22.07 -33.22
CA THR A 35 -4.44 -22.60 -31.85
C THR A 35 -3.26 -22.24 -30.94
N VAL A 36 -2.02 -22.37 -31.42
CA VAL A 36 -0.83 -21.97 -30.66
C VAL A 36 -0.83 -20.47 -30.36
N SER A 37 -1.26 -19.66 -31.34
CA SER A 37 -1.35 -18.19 -31.15
C SER A 37 -2.36 -17.80 -30.07
N ILE A 38 -3.55 -18.43 -30.07
CA ILE A 38 -4.57 -18.18 -29.03
C ILE A 38 -4.07 -18.58 -27.64
N LEU A 39 -3.45 -19.76 -27.51
CA LEU A 39 -2.92 -20.22 -26.24
C LEU A 39 -1.86 -19.24 -25.70
N GLY A 40 -1.00 -18.71 -26.58
CA GLY A 40 0.00 -17.71 -26.19
C GLY A 40 -0.63 -16.42 -25.60
N ILE A 41 -1.72 -15.94 -26.19
CA ILE A 41 -2.42 -14.75 -25.70
C ILE A 41 -3.09 -15.01 -24.35
N ILE A 42 -3.71 -16.19 -24.16
CA ILE A 42 -4.36 -16.56 -22.89
C ILE A 42 -3.34 -16.61 -21.76
N VAL A 43 -2.17 -17.22 -21.99
CA VAL A 43 -1.11 -17.30 -20.99
C VAL A 43 -0.58 -15.90 -20.66
N ALA A 44 -0.31 -15.06 -21.65
CA ALA A 44 0.18 -13.69 -21.43
C ALA A 44 -0.80 -12.83 -20.63
N THR A 45 -2.10 -12.92 -20.93
CA THR A 45 -3.14 -12.18 -20.19
C THR A 45 -3.28 -12.67 -18.75
N SER A 46 -3.14 -13.97 -18.50
CA SER A 46 -3.19 -14.52 -17.14
C SER A 46 -2.07 -13.97 -16.25
N PHE A 47 -0.85 -13.86 -16.76
CA PHE A 47 0.26 -13.23 -16.04
C PHE A 47 -0.01 -11.74 -15.78
N GLY A 48 -0.52 -11.00 -16.78
CA GLY A 48 -0.84 -9.58 -16.63
C GLY A 48 -1.89 -9.29 -15.55
N ILE A 49 -2.93 -10.13 -15.44
CA ILE A 49 -3.94 -10.00 -14.38
C ILE A 49 -3.33 -10.25 -13.00
N SER A 50 -2.48 -11.27 -12.90
CA SER A 50 -1.77 -11.60 -11.68
C SER A 50 -0.92 -10.42 -11.19
N ASP A 51 -0.08 -9.89 -12.06
CA ASP A 51 0.79 -8.74 -11.74
C ASP A 51 -0.01 -7.49 -11.37
N SER A 52 -1.11 -7.22 -12.04
CA SER A 52 -2.01 -6.10 -11.75
C SER A 52 -2.57 -6.20 -10.32
N THR A 53 -2.99 -7.38 -9.89
CA THR A 53 -3.49 -7.60 -8.52
C THR A 53 -2.39 -7.38 -7.48
N TYR A 54 -1.18 -7.86 -7.73
CA TYR A 54 -0.03 -7.61 -6.86
C TYR A 54 0.26 -6.11 -6.70
N VAL A 55 0.32 -5.38 -7.82
CA VAL A 55 0.57 -3.92 -7.81
C VAL A 55 -0.53 -3.18 -7.05
N LYS A 56 -1.80 -3.56 -7.25
CA LYS A 56 -2.93 -2.99 -6.50
C LYS A 56 -2.78 -3.20 -5.00
N ASN A 57 -2.47 -4.43 -4.56
CA ASN A 57 -2.31 -4.73 -3.14
C ASN A 57 -1.11 -3.99 -2.55
N ARG A 58 -0.01 -3.89 -3.29
CA ARG A 58 1.17 -3.13 -2.86
C ARG A 58 0.87 -1.64 -2.71
N LEU A 59 0.11 -1.07 -3.65
CA LEU A 59 -0.31 0.34 -3.57
C LEU A 59 -1.21 0.58 -2.36
N THR A 60 -2.19 -0.29 -2.13
CA THR A 60 -3.04 -0.22 -0.94
C THR A 60 -2.21 -0.33 0.35
N ALA A 61 -1.26 -1.27 0.41
CA ALA A 61 -0.35 -1.40 1.56
C ALA A 61 0.49 -0.14 1.80
N THR A 62 0.91 0.53 0.72
CA THR A 62 1.63 1.82 0.81
C THR A 62 0.76 2.90 1.45
N TYR A 63 -0.49 3.05 1.01
CA TYR A 63 -1.41 4.01 1.61
C TYR A 63 -1.74 3.69 3.08
N LEU A 64 -1.92 2.41 3.40
CA LEU A 64 -2.15 1.99 4.79
C LEU A 64 -0.92 2.24 5.69
N ALA A 65 0.30 2.14 5.15
CA ALA A 65 1.51 2.47 5.88
C ALA A 65 1.63 3.98 6.11
N GLN A 66 1.30 4.80 5.10
CA GLN A 66 1.23 6.26 5.24
C GLN A 66 0.18 6.68 6.27
N GLU A 67 -1.03 6.10 6.20
CA GLU A 67 -2.07 6.33 7.19
C GLU A 67 -1.58 6.02 8.61
N GLY A 68 -0.84 4.92 8.79
CA GLY A 68 -0.25 4.59 10.09
C GLY A 68 0.70 5.67 10.63
N LEU A 69 1.51 6.29 9.80
CA LEU A 69 2.36 7.43 10.19
C LEU A 69 1.53 8.68 10.50
N GLU A 70 0.55 9.01 9.66
CA GLU A 70 -0.33 10.16 9.86
C GLU A 70 -1.11 10.06 11.19
N LEU A 71 -1.54 8.87 11.56
CA LEU A 71 -2.21 8.65 12.85
C LEU A 71 -1.28 8.93 14.03
N VAL A 72 -0.01 8.56 13.95
CA VAL A 72 0.99 8.89 14.98
C VAL A 72 1.25 10.40 15.02
N HIS A 73 1.36 11.07 13.85
CA HIS A 73 1.45 12.52 13.79
C HIS A 73 0.27 13.21 14.48
N ASN A 74 -0.94 12.74 14.17
CA ASN A 74 -2.15 13.29 14.77
C ASN A 74 -2.13 13.15 16.29
N VAL A 75 -1.70 11.99 16.81
CA VAL A 75 -1.55 11.78 18.26
C VAL A 75 -0.53 12.74 18.85
N ARG A 76 0.67 12.90 18.23
CA ARG A 76 1.71 13.82 18.70
C ARG A 76 1.19 15.25 18.75
N ASP A 77 0.62 15.72 17.64
CA ASP A 77 0.18 17.11 17.51
C ASP A 77 -0.97 17.43 18.48
N SER A 78 -1.89 16.49 18.65
CA SER A 78 -2.98 16.63 19.60
C SER A 78 -2.48 16.72 21.05
N GLN A 79 -1.56 15.85 21.45
CA GLN A 79 -0.99 15.88 22.79
C GLN A 79 -0.17 17.18 23.02
N SER A 80 0.58 17.59 22.00
CA SER A 80 1.39 18.80 22.06
C SER A 80 0.56 20.08 22.13
N LEU A 81 -0.61 20.13 21.51
CA LEU A 81 -1.50 21.30 21.55
C LEU A 81 -2.32 21.39 22.85
N TYR A 82 -2.60 20.25 23.46
CA TYR A 82 -3.50 20.18 24.59
C TYR A 82 -2.81 20.16 25.95
N ALA A 83 -1.74 19.39 26.06
CA ALA A 83 -0.99 19.30 27.29
C ALA A 83 -0.06 20.54 27.43
N ASP A 84 0.03 21.07 28.61
CA ASP A 84 0.96 22.13 28.97
C ASP A 84 2.40 21.74 28.56
N SER A 85 3.39 22.00 29.37
CA SER A 85 4.81 21.70 29.09
C SER A 85 5.15 20.20 28.92
N ASN A 86 4.22 19.27 29.17
CA ASN A 86 4.46 17.82 29.18
C ASN A 86 3.85 17.07 27.98
N GLY A 87 3.51 17.75 26.90
CA GLY A 87 2.84 17.15 25.71
C GLY A 87 3.61 16.02 25.08
N TRP A 88 4.95 16.12 25.05
CA TRP A 88 5.82 15.08 24.54
C TRP A 88 5.80 13.81 25.38
N ASP A 89 5.85 13.93 26.70
CA ASP A 89 5.79 12.78 27.60
C ASP A 89 4.44 12.09 27.55
N HIS A 90 3.35 12.85 27.39
CA HIS A 90 2.02 12.31 27.18
C HIS A 90 1.92 11.56 25.84
N PHE A 91 2.52 12.10 24.78
CA PHE A 91 2.60 11.41 23.49
C PHE A 91 3.33 10.07 23.62
N LEU A 92 4.53 10.05 24.20
CA LEU A 92 5.32 8.82 24.38
C LEU A 92 4.61 7.80 25.26
N SER A 93 3.98 8.23 26.36
CA SER A 93 3.25 7.34 27.26
C SER A 93 2.01 6.73 26.60
N SER A 94 1.29 7.51 25.78
CA SER A 94 0.13 7.04 25.01
C SER A 94 0.49 5.95 24.02
N LEU A 95 1.71 5.97 23.49
CA LEU A 95 2.20 5.01 22.51
C LEU A 95 3.14 3.94 23.12
N SER A 96 3.14 3.78 24.43
CA SER A 96 3.96 2.75 25.10
C SER A 96 3.70 1.32 24.60
N SER A 97 2.47 1.04 24.14
CA SER A 97 2.09 -0.24 23.51
C SER A 97 2.74 -0.46 22.13
N CYS A 98 3.30 0.59 21.52
CA CYS A 98 3.98 0.55 20.22
C CYS A 98 5.46 0.20 20.33
N LEU A 99 5.99 0.11 21.56
CA LEU A 99 7.34 -0.38 21.77
C LEU A 99 7.38 -1.88 21.47
N PRO A 100 8.31 -2.34 20.63
CA PRO A 100 8.44 -3.75 20.32
C PRO A 100 8.85 -4.52 21.58
N THR A 101 8.08 -5.53 21.92
CA THR A 101 8.35 -6.46 23.01
C THR A 101 8.46 -7.88 22.48
N GLY A 102 8.98 -8.82 23.24
CA GLY A 102 9.14 -10.20 22.77
C GLY A 102 7.85 -10.90 22.33
N THR A 103 6.68 -10.36 22.68
CA THR A 103 5.35 -10.91 22.34
C THR A 103 4.53 -10.02 21.40
N SER A 104 5.01 -8.80 21.10
CA SER A 104 4.32 -7.80 20.30
C SER A 104 5.25 -7.23 19.25
N SER A 105 4.76 -7.09 18.02
CA SER A 105 5.47 -6.40 16.93
C SER A 105 5.36 -4.88 17.03
N GLY A 106 4.49 -4.36 17.86
CA GLY A 106 4.15 -2.95 17.94
C GLY A 106 2.67 -2.75 18.23
N CYS A 107 2.10 -1.67 17.73
CA CYS A 107 0.70 -1.31 17.93
C CYS A 107 -0.01 -1.00 16.61
N ASP A 108 -1.32 -0.84 16.70
CA ASP A 108 -2.13 -0.21 15.67
C ASP A 108 -3.06 0.84 16.31
N ILE A 109 -3.28 1.93 15.59
CA ILE A 109 -4.10 3.06 16.00
C ILE A 109 -5.38 3.04 15.17
N ASP A 110 -6.54 3.06 15.81
CA ASP A 110 -7.83 3.06 15.09
C ASP A 110 -8.16 4.47 14.60
N PRO A 111 -8.22 4.71 13.27
CA PRO A 111 -8.50 6.04 12.72
C PRO A 111 -9.90 6.57 13.06
N ARG A 112 -10.82 5.69 13.48
CA ARG A 112 -12.21 6.06 13.77
C ARG A 112 -12.40 6.66 15.15
N ALA A 113 -11.45 6.50 16.02
CA ALA A 113 -11.60 7.03 17.36
C ALA A 113 -11.78 8.55 17.38
N ASP A 114 -11.30 9.22 16.32
CA ASP A 114 -11.42 10.67 16.16
C ASP A 114 -12.67 11.11 15.37
N LEU A 115 -13.21 10.22 14.49
CA LEU A 115 -14.26 10.58 13.55
C LEU A 115 -15.69 10.43 14.10
N PHE A 116 -15.90 9.60 15.12
CA PHE A 116 -17.24 9.22 15.59
C PHE A 116 -17.60 9.64 17.03
N GLY A 117 -17.06 10.76 17.53
CA GLY A 117 -17.67 11.41 18.68
C GLY A 117 -16.95 11.33 20.00
N GLY A 118 -15.68 11.07 19.96
CA GLY A 118 -14.83 11.58 21.00
C GLY A 118 -13.89 12.58 20.36
N PRO A 119 -13.81 13.83 20.80
CA PRO A 119 -12.56 14.50 20.63
C PRO A 119 -11.50 13.50 21.12
N ILE A 120 -10.35 13.42 20.42
CA ILE A 120 -9.14 12.87 21.06
C ILE A 120 -9.24 13.42 22.45
N SER A 121 -9.53 12.56 23.41
CA SER A 121 -10.02 13.10 24.67
C SER A 121 -8.88 13.83 25.29
N PHE A 122 -8.92 15.10 25.15
CA PHE A 122 -8.03 16.07 25.75
C PHE A 122 -7.98 15.96 27.28
N SER A 123 -8.75 15.10 27.84
CA SER A 123 -8.87 14.82 29.28
C SER A 123 -8.33 13.44 29.66
N GLY A 124 -7.13 13.06 29.17
CA GLY A 124 -6.45 11.87 29.69
C GLY A 124 -7.08 10.51 29.36
N THR A 125 -8.06 10.45 28.43
CA THR A 125 -8.53 9.16 27.93
C THR A 125 -7.51 8.61 26.94
N PRO A 126 -7.16 7.33 27.04
CA PRO A 126 -6.13 6.75 26.21
C PRO A 126 -6.56 6.81 24.73
N VAL A 127 -5.66 7.28 23.88
CA VAL A 127 -5.74 7.08 22.43
C VAL A 127 -6.04 5.61 22.22
N PRO A 128 -6.94 5.24 21.26
CA PRO A 128 -7.29 3.84 21.01
C PRO A 128 -6.16 3.09 20.32
N VAL A 129 -5.08 2.97 21.03
CA VAL A 129 -3.89 2.22 20.63
C VAL A 129 -4.05 0.80 21.13
N ALA A 130 -3.88 -0.17 20.25
CA ALA A 130 -3.90 -1.56 20.64
C ALA A 130 -2.59 -2.25 20.27
N SER A 131 -2.05 -3.01 21.19
CA SER A 131 -0.91 -3.87 20.94
C SER A 131 -1.25 -4.89 19.86
N CYS A 132 -0.32 -5.08 18.90
CA CYS A 132 -0.44 -6.05 17.84
C CYS A 132 0.36 -7.31 18.14
N PRO A 133 -0.15 -8.51 17.78
CA PRO A 133 0.64 -9.74 17.80
C PRO A 133 1.82 -9.63 16.83
N ILE A 134 2.79 -10.54 16.94
CA ILE A 134 3.98 -10.58 16.05
C ILE A 134 3.63 -10.60 14.56
N SER A 135 2.45 -11.11 14.21
CA SER A 135 1.95 -11.11 12.83
C SER A 135 1.33 -9.79 12.36
N GLY A 136 1.26 -8.76 13.23
CA GLY A 136 0.57 -7.49 12.98
C GLY A 136 -0.93 -7.54 13.28
N CYS A 137 -1.56 -6.38 13.34
CA CYS A 137 -3.01 -6.22 13.48
C CYS A 137 -3.70 -6.37 12.13
N SER A 138 -4.68 -7.26 12.06
CA SER A 138 -5.46 -7.50 10.83
C SER A 138 -6.37 -6.33 10.49
N LEU A 139 -6.34 -5.90 9.22
CA LEU A 139 -7.18 -4.84 8.68
C LEU A 139 -8.17 -5.40 7.66
N VAL A 140 -9.43 -5.04 7.79
CA VAL A 140 -10.51 -5.43 6.88
C VAL A 140 -11.20 -4.17 6.35
N TYR A 141 -11.42 -4.13 5.04
CA TYR A 141 -12.14 -3.04 4.41
C TYR A 141 -13.63 -3.12 4.75
N ASN A 142 -14.16 -2.07 5.36
CA ASN A 142 -15.59 -1.94 5.65
C ASN A 142 -16.26 -1.16 4.52
N GLN A 143 -17.12 -1.84 3.76
CA GLN A 143 -17.83 -1.27 2.60
C GLN A 143 -18.84 -0.19 2.98
N ASN A 144 -19.32 -0.17 4.23
CA ASN A 144 -20.33 0.78 4.66
C ASN A 144 -19.78 2.19 4.89
N ASN A 145 -18.54 2.30 5.33
CA ASN A 145 -17.89 3.56 5.62
C ASN A 145 -16.65 3.86 4.77
N GLY A 146 -16.18 2.89 3.98
CA GLY A 146 -15.04 3.08 3.07
C GLY A 146 -13.67 3.05 3.73
N PHE A 147 -13.55 2.63 4.99
CA PHE A 147 -12.29 2.58 5.73
C PHE A 147 -11.79 1.15 5.95
N TYR A 148 -10.47 1.03 6.13
CA TYR A 148 -9.86 -0.18 6.67
C TYR A 148 -9.92 -0.15 8.19
N GLU A 149 -10.51 -1.15 8.76
CA GLU A 149 -10.74 -1.27 10.21
C GLU A 149 -10.01 -2.45 10.78
N ARG A 150 -9.58 -2.31 12.04
CA ARG A 150 -9.01 -3.43 12.76
C ARG A 150 -10.04 -4.52 12.99
N SER A 151 -9.66 -5.75 12.71
CA SER A 151 -10.51 -6.92 12.85
C SER A 151 -9.78 -8.04 13.60
N ALA A 152 -10.54 -8.84 14.33
CA ALA A 152 -10.04 -10.09 14.91
C ALA A 152 -9.83 -11.20 13.87
N ASN A 153 -10.20 -10.97 12.60
CA ASN A 153 -10.06 -11.94 11.52
C ASN A 153 -8.59 -12.15 11.16
N SER A 154 -8.05 -13.31 11.45
CA SER A 154 -6.66 -13.68 11.15
C SER A 154 -6.37 -13.85 9.65
N GLN A 155 -7.41 -13.99 8.81
CA GLN A 155 -7.30 -14.18 7.36
C GLN A 155 -7.41 -12.87 6.57
N ALA A 156 -7.25 -11.73 7.23
CA ALA A 156 -7.25 -10.44 6.54
C ALA A 156 -6.11 -10.35 5.51
N THR A 157 -6.43 -9.75 4.35
CA THR A 157 -5.44 -9.54 3.29
C THR A 157 -4.31 -8.62 3.72
N PHE A 158 -4.61 -7.63 4.57
CA PHE A 158 -3.65 -6.64 5.07
C PHE A 158 -3.50 -6.76 6.58
N LYS A 159 -2.26 -6.60 7.04
CA LYS A 159 -1.95 -6.49 8.47
C LYS A 159 -1.00 -5.32 8.66
N ARG A 160 -1.31 -4.45 9.60
CA ARG A 160 -0.48 -3.28 9.94
C ARG A 160 0.02 -3.38 11.36
N TYR A 161 1.21 -2.85 11.59
CA TYR A 161 1.69 -2.49 12.90
C TYR A 161 2.63 -1.29 12.82
N VAL A 162 2.59 -0.48 13.84
CA VAL A 162 3.44 0.68 14.03
C VAL A 162 4.38 0.40 15.20
N THR A 163 5.66 0.72 15.03
CA THR A 163 6.67 0.64 16.08
C THR A 163 7.28 2.01 16.33
N ILE A 164 7.60 2.27 17.58
CA ILE A 164 8.33 3.46 18.00
C ILE A 164 9.67 3.03 18.55
N GLY A 165 10.74 3.75 18.24
CA GLY A 165 12.06 3.46 18.76
C GLY A 165 12.88 2.45 17.97
N GLY A 166 12.48 2.13 16.74
CA GLY A 166 13.25 1.29 15.80
C GLY A 166 13.31 -0.19 16.17
N SER A 167 13.00 -1.05 15.19
CA SER A 167 13.07 -2.51 15.30
C SER A 167 14.50 -3.09 15.26
N ASN A 168 15.51 -2.24 15.23
CA ASN A 168 16.91 -2.67 15.27
C ASN A 168 17.48 -2.42 16.67
N PRO A 169 17.94 -3.46 17.38
CA PRO A 169 18.58 -3.31 18.69
C PRO A 169 19.85 -2.43 18.67
N LEU A 170 20.35 -2.06 17.49
CA LEU A 170 21.45 -1.09 17.31
C LEU A 170 20.96 0.38 17.24
N TRP A 171 19.65 0.61 17.13
CA TRP A 171 19.07 1.96 17.15
C TRP A 171 18.60 2.31 18.59
N ILE A 172 19.48 2.12 19.55
CA ILE A 172 19.28 2.50 20.96
C ILE A 172 19.46 4.04 21.12
N ASN A 173 19.12 4.80 20.11
CA ASN A 173 18.94 6.23 20.27
C ASN A 173 17.45 6.56 20.38
N TYR A 174 16.76 5.84 21.29
CA TYR A 174 15.61 6.40 21.94
C TYR A 174 16.17 7.55 22.81
N ASN A 175 16.19 8.73 22.21
CA ASN A 175 16.39 9.95 22.98
C ASN A 175 14.98 10.49 23.33
N PRO A 176 14.42 10.13 24.49
CA PRO A 176 13.09 10.58 24.88
C PRO A 176 13.00 12.10 24.99
N GLU A 177 14.17 12.77 25.02
CA GLU A 177 14.26 14.22 25.27
C GLU A 177 13.98 15.06 24.01
N GLY A 178 13.93 14.49 22.80
CA GLY A 178 13.73 15.34 21.62
C GLY A 178 13.37 14.66 20.31
N GLU A 179 13.63 13.37 20.12
CA GLU A 179 13.43 12.70 18.84
C GLU A 179 13.00 11.24 19.02
N VAL A 180 12.07 10.77 18.21
CA VAL A 180 11.66 9.38 18.16
C VAL A 180 11.49 8.92 16.72
N SER A 181 12.01 7.74 16.38
CA SER A 181 11.78 7.11 15.09
C SER A 181 10.50 6.28 15.13
N VAL A 182 9.65 6.48 14.14
CA VAL A 182 8.39 5.74 13.95
C VAL A 182 8.48 4.96 12.67
N VAL A 183 8.09 3.68 12.70
CA VAL A 183 8.02 2.81 11.54
C VAL A 183 6.64 2.20 11.43
N SER A 184 5.96 2.44 10.32
CA SER A 184 4.70 1.79 9.98
C SER A 184 4.96 0.68 8.97
N THR A 185 4.62 -0.54 9.32
CA THR A 185 4.81 -1.73 8.48
C THR A 185 3.47 -2.37 8.15
N VAL A 186 3.25 -2.60 6.87
CA VAL A 186 2.07 -3.30 6.35
C VAL A 186 2.51 -4.54 5.60
N THR A 187 1.98 -5.68 5.99
CA THR A 187 2.11 -6.94 5.26
C THR A 187 0.82 -7.25 4.51
N PHE A 188 0.92 -7.79 3.31
CA PHE A 188 -0.23 -8.20 2.51
C PHE A 188 -0.02 -9.57 1.89
N THR A 189 -1.11 -10.33 1.75
CA THR A 189 -1.10 -11.64 1.12
C THR A 189 -1.55 -11.55 -0.33
N TYR A 190 -0.89 -12.32 -1.19
CA TYR A 190 -1.18 -12.42 -2.60
C TYR A 190 -0.95 -13.87 -3.07
N GLY A 191 -2.00 -14.64 -3.27
CA GLY A 191 -1.89 -16.09 -3.43
C GLY A 191 -1.15 -16.69 -2.23
N ASP A 192 -0.11 -17.45 -2.50
CA ASP A 192 0.76 -18.07 -1.47
C ASP A 192 1.94 -17.18 -1.05
N LYS A 193 2.01 -15.95 -1.56
CA LYS A 193 3.12 -15.03 -1.29
C LYS A 193 2.70 -13.93 -0.32
N VAL A 194 3.67 -13.44 0.46
CA VAL A 194 3.53 -12.31 1.35
C VAL A 194 4.41 -11.18 0.85
N GLY A 195 3.81 -9.99 0.69
CA GLY A 195 4.53 -8.76 0.44
C GLY A 195 4.57 -7.90 1.69
N THR A 196 5.59 -7.05 1.82
CA THR A 196 5.75 -6.12 2.93
C THR A 196 6.09 -4.74 2.40
N VAL A 197 5.49 -3.72 2.99
CA VAL A 197 5.81 -2.30 2.78
C VAL A 197 6.07 -1.71 4.15
N SER A 198 7.20 -1.02 4.32
CA SER A 198 7.54 -0.29 5.54
C SER A 198 7.87 1.14 5.18
N MET A 199 7.38 2.07 5.99
CA MET A 199 7.66 3.49 5.90
C MET A 199 8.11 3.98 7.27
N SER A 200 9.10 4.85 7.29
CA SER A 200 9.67 5.37 8.54
C SER A 200 9.80 6.87 8.50
N GLU A 201 9.67 7.48 9.66
CA GLU A 201 9.82 8.91 9.87
C GLU A 201 10.38 9.18 11.26
N ASN A 202 11.11 10.28 11.41
CA ASN A 202 11.59 10.76 12.70
C ASN A 202 10.73 11.94 13.16
N LEU A 203 10.10 11.79 14.31
CA LEU A 203 9.31 12.83 14.95
C LEU A 203 10.17 13.57 15.95
N LEU A 204 10.12 14.89 15.87
CA LEU A 204 10.84 15.79 16.77
C LEU A 204 9.87 16.39 17.81
N ASN A 205 10.37 16.60 19.02
CA ASN A 205 9.75 17.45 20.01
C ASN A 205 10.01 18.92 19.63
N TRP A 206 9.07 19.54 18.93
CA TRP A 206 9.23 20.91 18.42
C TRP A 206 8.58 21.96 19.33
N ILE A 207 7.85 21.52 20.34
CA ILE A 207 7.11 22.41 21.24
C ILE A 207 7.90 22.72 22.51
N ASP A 208 8.65 21.76 23.05
CA ASP A 208 9.53 22.02 24.15
C ASP A 208 10.86 22.58 23.64
N PRO A 209 11.11 23.89 23.79
CA PRO A 209 12.45 24.41 23.53
C PRO A 209 13.39 23.73 24.53
N VAL A 210 14.27 22.86 24.01
CA VAL A 210 15.39 22.32 24.77
C VAL A 210 16.13 23.51 25.40
N GLY A 211 15.89 23.76 26.68
CA GLY A 211 16.67 24.81 27.34
C GLY A 211 15.96 25.74 28.33
N SER A 212 14.79 25.41 28.86
CA SER A 212 14.31 26.12 30.06
C SER A 212 14.68 25.36 31.36
N SER A 213 15.95 24.99 31.49
CA SER A 213 16.49 24.69 32.82
C SER A 213 16.77 26.01 33.55
N ASN A 214 15.85 26.43 34.38
CA ASN A 214 16.18 27.31 35.50
C ASN A 214 16.59 26.46 36.69
#